data_9ee15b5ad28e2362b2de615eb4b2c464
#
_entry.id   9ee15b5ad28e2362b2de615eb4b2c464
#
_cell.length_a   1.000
_cell.length_b   1.000
_cell.length_c   1.000
_cell.angle_alpha   90.00
_cell.angle_beta   90.00
_cell.angle_gamma   90.00
#
_symmetry.space_group_name_H-M   'P 1'
#
loop_
_entity.id
_entity.type
_entity.pdbx_description
1 polymer ?
#
loop_
_entity_poly.entity_id
_entity_poly.type
_entity_poly.pdbx_seq_one_letter_code
_entity_poly.pdbx_strand_id
1 'polypeptide(L)'
;VSASCAAGAAITYMVGGSISQIKKTIENTLANIPGIICDGAKISCAAKIAASLDAAFLAHHLAMNGQSYAPYTGILQEETAETISCVGQIGKDGMKETDREILKIMLEH
;
A
#
# COMPACT_ATOMS: atom_id res chain seq x y z
N VAL A 1 2.84 3.72 3.44
CA VAL A 1 2.44 2.53 2.67
C VAL A 1 3.51 2.10 1.68
N SER A 2 4.10 2.99 0.91
CA SER A 2 5.14 2.60 -0.06
C SER A 2 6.35 1.95 0.62
N ALA A 3 6.80 2.49 1.76
CA ALA A 3 7.91 1.90 2.51
C ALA A 3 7.53 0.51 3.05
N SER A 4 6.31 0.33 3.53
CA SER A 4 5.81 -0.96 4.02
C SER A 4 5.67 -1.97 2.89
N CYS A 5 5.20 -1.54 1.74
CA CYS A 5 5.09 -2.36 0.53
C CYS A 5 6.48 -2.84 0.09
N ALA A 6 7.46 -1.94 0.09
CA ALA A 6 8.86 -2.27 -0.23
C ALA A 6 9.45 -3.24 0.79
N ALA A 7 9.16 -3.06 2.08
CA ALA A 7 9.62 -3.96 3.13
C ALA A 7 9.04 -5.37 2.94
N GLY A 8 7.76 -5.48 2.64
CA GLY A 8 7.11 -6.77 2.36
C GLY A 8 7.72 -7.47 1.15
N ALA A 9 7.97 -6.73 0.08
CA ALA A 9 8.62 -7.25 -1.12
C ALA A 9 10.04 -7.73 -0.81
N ALA A 10 10.80 -6.97 -0.01
CA ALA A 10 12.15 -7.33 0.39
C ALA A 10 12.16 -8.62 1.24
N ILE A 11 11.23 -8.77 2.17
CA ILE A 11 11.09 -9.97 2.99
C ILE A 11 10.80 -11.18 2.10
N THR A 12 9.90 -11.05 1.13
CA THR A 12 9.59 -12.12 0.18
C THR A 12 10.84 -12.53 -0.60
N TYR A 13 11.63 -11.56 -1.04
CA TYR A 13 12.89 -11.82 -1.73
C TYR A 13 13.89 -12.55 -0.82
N MET A 14 14.05 -12.10 0.42
CA MET A 14 15.03 -12.67 1.37
C MET A 14 14.74 -14.12 1.74
N VAL A 15 13.48 -14.53 1.77
CA VAL A 15 13.11 -15.93 2.06
C VAL A 15 13.12 -16.80 0.80
N GLY A 16 13.65 -16.29 -0.31
CA GLY A 16 13.79 -17.07 -1.55
C GLY A 16 12.55 -17.04 -2.44
N GLY A 17 11.68 -16.06 -2.28
CA GLY A 17 10.49 -15.91 -3.12
C GLY A 17 10.85 -15.61 -4.58
N SER A 18 10.03 -16.10 -5.50
CA SER A 18 10.18 -15.83 -6.94
C SER A 18 9.75 -14.39 -7.25
N ILE A 19 10.11 -13.92 -8.47
CA ILE A 19 9.66 -12.61 -8.95
C ILE A 19 8.13 -12.53 -8.95
N SER A 20 7.45 -13.61 -9.34
CA SER A 20 5.98 -13.67 -9.30
C SER A 20 5.44 -13.49 -7.87
N GLN A 21 6.07 -14.11 -6.88
CA GLN A 21 5.66 -13.97 -5.48
C GLN A 21 5.92 -12.56 -4.95
N ILE A 22 7.02 -11.93 -5.33
CA ILE A 22 7.34 -10.54 -4.97
C ILE A 22 6.27 -9.60 -5.53
N LYS A 23 5.90 -9.77 -6.79
CA LYS A 23 4.83 -8.98 -7.43
C LYS A 23 3.50 -9.17 -6.72
N LYS A 24 3.15 -10.39 -6.35
CA LYS A 24 1.93 -10.69 -5.60
C LYS A 24 1.92 -10.03 -4.23
N THR A 25 3.06 -9.99 -3.54
CA THR A 25 3.19 -9.31 -2.25
C THR A 25 2.87 -7.82 -2.41
N ILE A 26 3.40 -7.17 -3.43
CA ILE A 26 3.13 -5.76 -3.72
C ILE A 26 1.62 -5.56 -4.01
N GLU A 27 1.05 -6.36 -4.88
CA GLU A 27 -0.36 -6.27 -5.26
C GLU A 27 -1.29 -6.51 -4.07
N ASN A 28 -1.01 -7.53 -3.24
CA ASN A 28 -1.80 -7.84 -2.07
C ASN A 28 -1.74 -6.71 -1.03
N THR A 29 -0.58 -6.09 -0.87
CA THR A 29 -0.42 -4.94 0.04
C THR A 29 -1.28 -3.77 -0.44
N LEU A 30 -1.19 -3.42 -1.73
CA LEU A 30 -1.93 -2.31 -2.31
C LEU A 30 -3.44 -2.57 -2.35
N ALA A 31 -3.86 -3.83 -2.52
CA ALA A 31 -5.28 -4.19 -2.47
C ALA A 31 -5.86 -4.00 -1.07
N ASN A 32 -5.07 -4.31 -0.04
CA ASN A 32 -5.51 -4.19 1.35
C ASN A 32 -5.43 -2.75 1.85
N ILE A 33 -4.26 -2.11 1.67
CA ILE A 33 -4.05 -0.72 2.08
C ILE A 33 -3.39 0.05 0.94
N PRO A 34 -4.20 0.67 0.04
CA PRO A 34 -3.64 1.50 -1.04
C PRO A 34 -3.06 2.82 -0.54
N GLY A 35 -3.48 3.26 0.65
CA GLY A 35 -2.98 4.47 1.25
C GLY A 35 -3.64 4.73 2.60
N ILE A 36 -3.01 5.59 3.39
CA ILE A 36 -3.53 6.05 4.69
C ILE A 36 -3.48 7.57 4.67
N ILE A 37 -4.57 8.20 5.10
CA ILE A 37 -4.67 9.66 5.14
C ILE A 37 -3.62 10.21 6.12
N CYS A 38 -2.81 11.14 5.63
CA CYS A 38 -1.81 11.83 6.44
C CYS A 38 -2.42 13.12 7.00
N ASP A 39 -2.47 13.23 8.31
CA ASP A 39 -2.96 14.41 9.03
C ASP A 39 -1.83 15.17 9.74
N GLY A 40 -0.62 15.03 9.24
CA GLY A 40 0.59 15.63 9.79
C GLY A 40 1.38 14.63 10.62
N ALA A 41 2.62 15.00 10.95
CA ALA A 41 3.51 14.14 11.74
C ALA A 41 3.10 14.17 13.22
N LYS A 42 2.18 13.30 13.59
CA LYS A 42 1.63 13.19 14.95
C LYS A 42 1.96 11.82 15.55
N ILE A 43 1.61 11.63 16.81
CA ILE A 43 1.83 10.35 17.51
C ILE A 43 1.15 9.20 16.78
N SER A 44 -0.01 9.44 16.17
CA SER A 44 -0.74 8.43 15.40
C SER A 44 0.01 7.93 14.17
N CYS A 45 1.06 8.63 13.71
CA CYS A 45 1.88 8.16 12.59
C CYS A 45 2.57 6.84 12.90
N ALA A 46 3.00 6.63 14.14
CA ALA A 46 3.59 5.36 14.56
C ALA A 46 2.59 4.20 14.38
N ALA A 47 1.33 4.42 14.75
CA ALA A 47 0.27 3.42 14.57
C ALA A 47 -0.02 3.16 13.09
N LYS A 48 0.04 4.20 12.25
CA LYS A 48 -0.16 4.07 10.81
C LYS A 48 0.95 3.24 10.17
N ILE A 49 2.19 3.43 10.59
CA ILE A 49 3.33 2.64 10.14
C ILE A 49 3.15 1.17 10.55
N ALA A 50 2.78 0.91 11.80
CA ALA A 50 2.54 -0.44 12.29
C ALA A 50 1.42 -1.13 11.51
N ALA A 51 0.31 -0.44 11.24
CA ALA A 51 -0.80 -0.97 10.46
C ALA A 51 -0.38 -1.30 9.03
N SER A 52 0.43 -0.44 8.41
CA SER A 52 0.96 -0.67 7.05
C SER A 52 1.87 -1.89 7.00
N LEU A 53 2.71 -2.07 8.01
CA LEU A 53 3.60 -3.23 8.10
C LEU A 53 2.82 -4.52 8.30
N ASP A 54 1.78 -4.51 9.14
CA ASP A 54 0.90 -5.68 9.32
C ASP A 54 0.25 -6.07 7.98
N ALA A 55 -0.21 -5.11 7.20
CA ALA A 55 -0.76 -5.37 5.88
C ALA A 55 0.27 -5.97 4.94
N ALA A 56 1.53 -5.49 4.98
CA ALA A 56 2.61 -6.01 4.16
C ALA A 56 2.98 -7.45 4.56
N PHE A 57 3.02 -7.76 5.85
CA PHE A 57 3.26 -9.12 6.32
C PHE A 57 2.15 -10.08 5.90
N LEU A 58 0.88 -9.67 6.02
CA LEU A 58 -0.24 -10.47 5.54
C LEU A 58 -0.12 -10.72 4.03
N ALA A 59 0.20 -9.67 3.27
CA ALA A 59 0.39 -9.77 1.83
C ALA A 59 1.51 -10.75 1.47
N HIS A 60 2.62 -10.71 2.22
CA HIS A 60 3.73 -11.62 2.04
C HIS A 60 3.31 -13.08 2.29
N HIS A 61 2.61 -13.35 3.39
CA HIS A 61 2.14 -14.70 3.69
C HIS A 61 1.19 -15.23 2.64
N LEU A 62 0.25 -14.40 2.15
CA LEU A 62 -0.66 -14.78 1.07
C LEU A 62 0.12 -15.13 -0.20
N ALA A 63 1.10 -14.30 -0.57
CA ALA A 63 1.92 -14.52 -1.76
C ALA A 63 2.74 -15.80 -1.67
N MET A 64 3.33 -16.10 -0.52
CA MET A 64 4.11 -17.31 -0.31
C MET A 64 3.25 -18.57 -0.39
N ASN A 65 1.97 -18.48 -0.07
CA ASN A 65 1.00 -19.57 -0.19
C ASN A 65 0.35 -19.62 -1.58
N GLY A 66 0.81 -18.80 -2.53
CA GLY A 66 0.28 -18.76 -3.89
C GLY A 66 -1.05 -18.05 -4.00
N GLN A 67 -1.47 -17.30 -2.99
CA GLN A 67 -2.74 -16.58 -2.97
C GLN A 67 -2.55 -15.13 -3.37
N SER A 68 -3.50 -14.62 -4.15
CA SER A 68 -3.55 -13.21 -4.53
C SER A 68 -4.98 -12.86 -4.93
N TYR A 69 -5.25 -11.55 -4.97
CA TYR A 69 -6.54 -11.07 -5.43
C TYR A 69 -6.60 -11.08 -6.96
N ALA A 70 -7.78 -11.30 -7.51
CA ALA A 70 -7.97 -11.35 -8.95
C ALA A 70 -7.69 -9.98 -9.59
N PRO A 71 -7.13 -9.93 -10.82
CA PRO A 71 -7.00 -8.68 -11.57
C PRO A 71 -8.37 -8.00 -11.72
N TYR A 72 -8.33 -6.66 -11.76
CA TYR A 72 -9.52 -5.81 -11.87
C TYR A 72 -10.48 -5.90 -10.67
N THR A 73 -10.02 -6.44 -9.55
CA THR A 73 -10.72 -6.33 -8.27
C THR A 73 -10.32 -4.99 -7.65
N GLY A 74 -11.27 -4.05 -7.58
CA GLY A 74 -10.98 -2.70 -7.10
C GLY A 74 -9.97 -1.99 -8.00
N ILE A 75 -8.86 -1.52 -7.42
CA ILE A 75 -7.80 -0.81 -8.14
C ILE A 75 -6.77 -1.73 -8.80
N LEU A 76 -6.86 -3.04 -8.57
CA LEU A 76 -5.89 -3.98 -9.12
C LEU A 76 -6.02 -4.08 -10.64
N GLN A 77 -4.88 -4.05 -11.32
CA GLN A 77 -4.76 -4.23 -12.75
C GLN A 77 -4.09 -5.56 -13.05
N GLU A 78 -3.98 -5.90 -14.33
CA GLU A 78 -3.36 -7.15 -14.75
C GLU A 78 -1.86 -7.18 -14.42
N GLU A 79 -1.19 -6.04 -14.62
CA GLU A 79 0.25 -5.89 -14.35
C GLU A 79 0.49 -5.10 -13.06
N THR A 80 1.52 -5.50 -12.32
CA THR A 80 1.90 -4.81 -11.06
C THR A 80 2.23 -3.34 -11.30
N ALA A 81 2.97 -3.03 -12.35
CA ALA A 81 3.33 -1.66 -12.69
C ALA A 81 2.08 -0.80 -12.95
N GLU A 82 1.06 -1.35 -13.59
CA GLU A 82 -0.20 -0.64 -13.83
C GLU A 82 -0.96 -0.38 -12.53
N THR A 83 -0.96 -1.35 -11.61
CA THR A 83 -1.57 -1.19 -10.28
C THR A 83 -0.89 -0.07 -9.51
N ILE A 84 0.44 -0.03 -9.49
CA ILE A 84 1.21 1.04 -8.84
C ILE A 84 0.88 2.38 -9.47
N SER A 85 0.77 2.44 -10.78
CA SER A 85 0.41 3.66 -11.51
C SER A 85 -0.98 4.16 -11.12
N CYS A 86 -1.95 3.26 -10.95
CA CYS A 86 -3.31 3.62 -10.50
C CYS A 86 -3.30 4.19 -9.09
N VAL A 87 -2.53 3.61 -8.18
CA VAL A 87 -2.37 4.12 -6.81
C VAL A 87 -1.75 5.52 -6.85
N GLY A 88 -0.72 5.71 -7.69
CA GLY A 88 -0.08 7.02 -7.87
C GLY A 88 -1.04 8.08 -8.39
N GLN A 89 -1.93 7.70 -9.31
CA GLN A 89 -2.95 8.61 -9.84
C GLN A 89 -3.94 9.03 -8.76
N ILE A 90 -4.37 8.11 -7.92
CA ILE A 90 -5.24 8.42 -6.79
C ILE A 90 -4.53 9.38 -5.84
N GLY A 91 -3.25 9.13 -5.53
CA GLY A 91 -2.46 10.00 -4.66
C GLY A 91 -2.27 11.39 -5.22
N LYS A 92 -2.08 11.51 -6.54
CA LYS A 92 -1.86 12.80 -7.19
C LYS A 92 -3.15 13.57 -7.40
N ASP A 93 -4.15 12.96 -8.02
CA ASP A 93 -5.36 13.63 -8.48
C ASP A 93 -6.53 13.48 -7.51
N GLY A 94 -6.74 12.28 -6.98
CA GLY A 94 -7.86 11.98 -6.12
C GLY A 94 -7.72 12.53 -4.70
N MET A 95 -6.49 12.69 -4.20
CA MET A 95 -6.22 13.17 -2.84
C MET A 95 -6.08 14.68 -2.75
N LYS A 96 -6.10 15.41 -3.86
CA LYS A 96 -5.86 16.84 -3.90
C LYS A 96 -6.83 17.61 -3.02
N GLU A 97 -8.12 17.37 -3.14
CA GLU A 97 -9.14 18.02 -2.32
C GLU A 97 -9.13 17.50 -0.88
N THR A 98 -8.87 16.21 -0.70
CA THR A 98 -8.75 15.61 0.63
C THR A 98 -7.60 16.26 1.41
N ASP A 99 -6.46 16.44 0.79
CA ASP A 99 -5.29 17.06 1.41
C ASP A 99 -5.58 18.52 1.78
N ARG A 100 -6.31 19.25 0.94
CA ARG A 100 -6.74 20.62 1.23
C ARG A 100 -7.65 20.69 2.44
N GLU A 101 -8.62 19.78 2.54
CA GLU A 101 -9.55 19.74 3.67
C GLU A 101 -8.83 19.40 4.97
N ILE A 102 -7.90 18.46 4.94
CA ILE A 102 -7.08 18.09 6.10
C ILE A 102 -6.27 19.29 6.57
N LEU A 103 -5.59 19.97 5.65
CA LEU A 103 -4.79 21.16 5.98
C LEU A 103 -5.67 22.26 6.60
N LYS A 104 -6.85 22.48 6.05
CA LYS A 104 -7.81 23.43 6.59
C LYS A 104 -8.19 23.11 8.03
N ILE A 105 -8.50 21.85 8.32
CA ILE A 105 -8.84 21.39 9.67
C ILE A 105 -7.67 21.62 10.63
N MET A 106 -6.46 21.29 10.21
CA MET A 106 -5.25 21.46 11.00
C MET A 106 -4.99 22.94 11.36
N LEU A 107 -5.24 23.85 10.41
CA LEU A 107 -5.03 25.27 10.62
C LEU A 107 -6.09 25.94 11.49
N GLU A 108 -7.26 25.34 11.65
CA GLU A 108 -8.34 25.84 12.50
C GLU A 108 -8.12 25.53 13.99
N HIS A 109 -7.13 24.74 14.31
CA HIS A 109 -6.74 24.37 15.66
C HIS A 109 -5.40 24.97 16.01
#